data_9e2f746093e17ff2cbbf61b9c805309d
#
_entry.id   9e2f746093e17ff2cbbf61b9c805309d
#
_cell.length_a   1.000
_cell.length_b   1.000
_cell.length_c   1.000
_cell.angle_alpha   90.00
_cell.angle_beta   90.00
_cell.angle_gamma   90.00
#
_symmetry.space_group_name_H-M   'P 1'
#
loop_
_entity.id
_entity.type
_entity.pdbx_description
1 polymer ?
#
loop_
_entity_poly.entity_id
_entity_poly.type
_entity_poly.pdbx_seq_one_letter_code
_entity_poly.pdbx_strand_id
1 'polypeptide(L)'
;MERREIIDRIIAVAIAIGLWFYVISVVNPPTTVLVRQVPVTLLNQEYLNESKLAIAGDGKYTVDVLLSGKRKDLILTPEDLTATSDLSGLIPGQNYITVKVTSPGNTTVQEIRMEKIQVYVDELVSVAKPVVLNVVNVPEGTEFTVLGLDPNTITVSGAKSLVDMVDHIDVHVDGQGFTVDETETAQIALTPVDVEGNYVNAVKTDKVFVNLSATLYTVKSVPLYTRVEGSPGLGAELLSSNIPSTVSIKGTLLDLAKINYIDAQPLDIEGITSNTELQVVPILPEGVELSSANGDMTATFTLSEPGTVTRESDSSAVALEGLADGLTAEKDAEAVPLTISITGAIAEITDLGEDAVSLYVDLSEIAEAGEYDLPILGRSEEGKTLEVITEPAELHVTVTAVEEPAQEEPEESN
;
A
#
# COMPACT_ATOMS: atom_id res chain seq x y z
N MET A 1 58.74 73.40 -47.45
CA MET A 1 59.00 72.77 -46.14
C MET A 1 58.03 71.65 -45.82
N GLU A 2 56.81 71.77 -46.21
CA GLU A 2 55.77 70.80 -45.78
C GLU A 2 55.95 69.34 -46.23
N ARG A 3 56.47 69.12 -47.48
CA ARG A 3 56.60 67.75 -48.04
C ARG A 3 57.66 66.88 -47.27
N ARG A 4 58.72 67.51 -46.84
CA ARG A 4 59.77 66.81 -46.02
C ARG A 4 59.27 66.44 -44.62
N GLU A 5 58.57 67.35 -43.97
CA GLU A 5 57.99 67.07 -42.64
C GLU A 5 56.94 65.96 -42.67
N ILE A 6 56.12 65.82 -43.78
CA ILE A 6 55.16 64.75 -43.94
C ILE A 6 55.89 63.42 -44.15
N ILE A 7 56.94 63.37 -44.97
CA ILE A 7 57.74 62.16 -45.19
C ILE A 7 58.45 61.72 -43.90
N ASP A 8 59.01 62.64 -43.13
CA ASP A 8 59.68 62.33 -41.87
C ASP A 8 58.68 61.76 -40.85
N ARG A 9 57.47 62.26 -40.77
CA ARG A 9 56.35 61.68 -39.96
C ARG A 9 55.90 60.29 -40.41
N ILE A 10 55.82 60.04 -41.69
CA ILE A 10 55.50 58.76 -42.24
C ILE A 10 56.58 57.72 -41.93
N ILE A 11 57.87 58.12 -42.04
CA ILE A 11 59.01 57.29 -41.70
C ILE A 11 59.05 56.99 -40.19
N ALA A 12 58.77 57.97 -39.36
CA ALA A 12 58.71 57.79 -37.91
C ALA A 12 57.59 56.80 -37.51
N VAL A 13 56.42 56.93 -38.11
CA VAL A 13 55.31 56.00 -37.92
C VAL A 13 55.66 54.57 -38.39
N ALA A 14 56.27 54.43 -39.59
CA ALA A 14 56.70 53.12 -40.10
C ALA A 14 57.77 52.46 -39.20
N ILE A 15 58.74 53.24 -38.69
CA ILE A 15 59.72 52.74 -37.72
C ILE A 15 59.06 52.35 -36.38
N ALA A 16 58.13 53.17 -35.89
CA ALA A 16 57.37 52.83 -34.67
C ALA A 16 56.55 51.54 -34.82
N ILE A 17 55.87 51.38 -35.98
CA ILE A 17 55.16 50.13 -36.31
C ILE A 17 56.12 48.94 -36.43
N GLY A 18 57.28 49.14 -37.08
CA GLY A 18 58.31 48.11 -37.21
C GLY A 18 58.89 47.69 -35.88
N LEU A 19 59.19 48.66 -34.99
CA LEU A 19 59.65 48.43 -33.64
C LEU A 19 58.55 47.73 -32.79
N TRP A 20 57.31 48.15 -32.90
CA TRP A 20 56.18 47.53 -32.23
C TRP A 20 56.00 46.07 -32.67
N PHE A 21 56.08 45.80 -33.96
CA PHE A 21 56.06 44.45 -34.54
C PHE A 21 57.26 43.62 -34.09
N TYR A 22 58.47 44.22 -34.03
CA TYR A 22 59.66 43.56 -33.53
C TYR A 22 59.54 43.21 -32.07
N VAL A 23 59.06 44.11 -31.18
CA VAL A 23 58.82 43.82 -29.77
C VAL A 23 57.81 42.75 -29.56
N ILE A 24 56.67 42.76 -30.30
CA ILE A 24 55.66 41.74 -30.14
C ILE A 24 56.09 40.38 -30.68
N SER A 25 56.80 40.36 -31.85
CA SER A 25 57.15 39.08 -32.51
C SER A 25 58.47 38.47 -31.99
N VAL A 26 59.46 39.28 -31.60
CA VAL A 26 60.80 38.80 -31.18
C VAL A 26 60.92 38.78 -29.68
N VAL A 27 60.52 39.82 -28.94
CA VAL A 27 60.65 39.89 -27.47
C VAL A 27 59.51 39.06 -26.83
N ASN A 28 58.31 39.10 -27.42
CA ASN A 28 57.14 38.31 -26.96
C ASN A 28 57.04 38.25 -25.41
N PRO A 29 56.77 39.41 -24.75
CA PRO A 29 56.79 39.50 -23.29
C PRO A 29 55.80 38.54 -22.66
N PRO A 30 56.12 37.97 -21.49
CA PRO A 30 55.18 37.08 -20.78
C PRO A 30 53.91 37.83 -20.44
N THR A 31 52.80 37.22 -20.62
CA THR A 31 51.45 37.68 -20.25
C THR A 31 50.78 36.65 -19.36
N THR A 32 49.64 36.98 -18.78
CA THR A 32 48.89 36.09 -17.92
C THR A 32 47.50 35.80 -18.50
N VAL A 33 47.05 34.56 -18.35
CA VAL A 33 45.70 34.11 -18.73
C VAL A 33 45.10 33.33 -17.59
N LEU A 34 43.82 33.56 -17.28
CA LEU A 34 43.06 32.81 -16.30
C LEU A 34 42.30 31.68 -17.05
N VAL A 35 42.70 30.44 -16.78
CA VAL A 35 41.96 29.24 -17.22
C VAL A 35 41.01 28.84 -16.10
N ARG A 36 39.71 28.79 -16.41
CA ARG A 36 38.67 28.53 -15.42
C ARG A 36 38.21 27.09 -15.49
N GLN A 37 37.66 26.61 -14.35
CA GLN A 37 37.03 25.30 -14.24
C GLN A 37 37.93 24.13 -14.66
N VAL A 38 39.21 24.18 -14.32
CA VAL A 38 40.13 23.06 -14.54
C VAL A 38 39.74 21.90 -13.65
N PRO A 39 39.39 20.71 -14.22
CA PRO A 39 38.97 19.58 -13.44
C PRO A 39 40.10 19.01 -12.58
N VAL A 40 39.80 18.69 -11.31
CA VAL A 40 40.75 18.13 -10.35
C VAL A 40 40.58 16.61 -10.30
N THR A 41 41.65 15.88 -10.66
CA THR A 41 41.72 14.45 -10.52
C THR A 41 42.11 14.06 -9.10
N LEU A 42 41.29 13.28 -8.43
CA LEU A 42 41.54 12.77 -7.09
C LEU A 42 42.42 11.52 -7.16
N LEU A 43 43.58 11.56 -6.50
CA LEU A 43 44.56 10.48 -6.42
C LEU A 43 44.34 9.69 -5.11
N ASN A 44 44.75 8.38 -5.14
CA ASN A 44 44.74 7.52 -3.96
C ASN A 44 43.34 7.27 -3.37
N GLN A 45 42.30 7.22 -4.22
CA GLN A 45 40.92 6.86 -3.78
C GLN A 45 40.87 5.47 -3.14
N GLU A 46 41.73 4.55 -3.56
CA GLU A 46 41.83 3.20 -2.99
C GLU A 46 42.16 3.23 -1.51
N TYR A 47 42.97 4.18 -1.07
CA TYR A 47 43.30 4.37 0.35
C TYR A 47 42.07 4.64 1.22
N LEU A 48 41.13 5.44 0.72
CA LEU A 48 39.86 5.68 1.44
C LEU A 48 39.04 4.40 1.54
N ASN A 49 38.94 3.63 0.44
CA ASN A 49 38.18 2.37 0.42
C ASN A 49 38.78 1.33 1.37
N GLU A 50 40.12 1.18 1.39
CA GLU A 50 40.82 0.30 2.33
C GLU A 50 40.61 0.72 3.79
N SER A 51 40.54 2.03 4.04
CA SER A 51 40.24 2.61 5.35
C SER A 51 38.77 2.61 5.71
N LYS A 52 37.88 2.02 4.85
CA LYS A 52 36.41 2.06 4.97
C LYS A 52 35.87 3.47 5.06
N LEU A 53 36.41 4.37 4.28
CA LEU A 53 36.02 5.78 4.20
C LEU A 53 35.55 6.12 2.77
N ALA A 54 34.69 7.13 2.65
CA ALA A 54 34.22 7.66 1.38
C ALA A 54 34.04 9.19 1.48
N ILE A 55 34.16 9.87 0.33
CA ILE A 55 33.86 11.30 0.25
C ILE A 55 32.35 11.48 0.17
N ALA A 56 31.77 12.31 1.03
CA ALA A 56 30.39 12.73 0.98
C ALA A 56 30.23 13.88 -0.02
N GLY A 57 30.11 13.52 -1.30
CA GLY A 57 29.99 14.45 -2.41
C GLY A 57 30.22 13.76 -3.75
N ASP A 58 29.93 14.46 -4.86
CA ASP A 58 30.06 13.93 -6.21
C ASP A 58 31.51 13.70 -6.68
N GLY A 59 32.49 14.10 -5.88
CA GLY A 59 33.92 13.96 -6.17
C GLY A 59 34.40 14.82 -7.36
N LYS A 60 33.55 15.70 -7.88
CA LYS A 60 33.86 16.59 -8.99
C LYS A 60 34.25 17.97 -8.48
N TYR A 61 35.52 18.25 -8.55
CA TYR A 61 36.07 19.53 -8.11
C TYR A 61 36.75 20.24 -9.27
N THR A 62 36.66 21.56 -9.32
CA THR A 62 37.32 22.38 -10.31
C THR A 62 38.07 23.54 -9.62
N VAL A 63 39.14 23.97 -10.24
CA VAL A 63 39.93 25.16 -9.79
C VAL A 63 40.16 26.13 -10.96
N ASP A 64 40.30 27.40 -10.63
CA ASP A 64 40.73 28.40 -11.59
C ASP A 64 42.25 28.61 -11.47
N VAL A 65 42.94 28.59 -12.59
CA VAL A 65 44.40 28.63 -12.63
C VAL A 65 44.88 29.86 -13.43
N LEU A 66 45.69 30.71 -12.80
CA LEU A 66 46.34 31.82 -13.46
C LEU A 66 47.67 31.34 -14.00
N LEU A 67 47.81 31.33 -15.33
CA LEU A 67 49.04 30.95 -16.02
C LEU A 67 49.81 32.17 -16.52
N SER A 68 51.12 32.07 -16.53
CA SER A 68 52.04 33.02 -17.18
C SER A 68 52.85 32.34 -18.27
N GLY A 69 53.04 33.02 -19.37
CA GLY A 69 53.81 32.48 -20.49
C GLY A 69 53.80 33.42 -21.68
N LYS A 70 54.42 32.98 -22.77
CA LYS A 70 54.33 33.69 -24.05
C LYS A 70 52.93 33.56 -24.62
N ARG A 71 52.39 34.61 -25.24
CA ARG A 71 51.04 34.67 -25.76
C ARG A 71 50.65 33.46 -26.65
N LYS A 72 51.58 32.93 -27.41
CA LYS A 72 51.36 31.75 -28.26
C LYS A 72 51.21 30.44 -27.48
N ASP A 73 51.79 30.38 -26.30
CA ASP A 73 51.82 29.18 -25.42
C ASP A 73 50.63 29.17 -24.43
N LEU A 74 49.87 30.31 -24.37
CA LEU A 74 48.74 30.50 -23.46
C LEU A 74 47.37 30.24 -24.12
N ILE A 75 47.34 29.64 -25.32
CA ILE A 75 46.12 29.19 -25.96
C ILE A 75 45.82 27.77 -25.47
N LEU A 76 45.31 27.68 -24.22
CA LEU A 76 45.08 26.45 -23.48
C LEU A 76 43.59 26.33 -23.09
N THR A 77 43.09 25.10 -23.13
CA THR A 77 41.77 24.74 -22.58
C THR A 77 41.92 24.15 -21.18
N PRO A 78 40.85 24.01 -20.38
CA PRO A 78 40.94 23.39 -19.04
C PRO A 78 41.49 21.95 -19.08
N GLU A 79 41.24 21.19 -20.15
CA GLU A 79 41.72 19.83 -20.34
C GLU A 79 43.22 19.73 -20.63
N ASP A 80 43.88 20.81 -21.06
CA ASP A 80 45.34 20.86 -21.30
C ASP A 80 46.12 20.92 -19.98
N LEU A 81 45.47 21.25 -18.87
CA LEU A 81 46.07 21.31 -17.55
C LEU A 81 45.80 20.02 -16.77
N THR A 82 46.79 19.57 -16.03
CA THR A 82 46.63 18.45 -15.11
C THR A 82 46.57 19.00 -13.67
N ALA A 83 45.36 19.02 -13.11
CA ALA A 83 45.18 19.35 -11.70
C ALA A 83 44.91 18.05 -10.92
N THR A 84 45.64 17.84 -9.83
CA THR A 84 45.56 16.62 -9.00
C THR A 84 45.49 17.00 -7.52
N SER A 85 44.80 16.14 -6.75
CA SER A 85 44.80 16.26 -5.28
C SER A 85 44.87 14.85 -4.67
N ASP A 86 45.69 14.74 -3.61
CA ASP A 86 45.93 13.47 -2.91
C ASP A 86 44.96 13.31 -1.74
N LEU A 87 44.31 12.15 -1.67
CA LEU A 87 43.34 11.78 -0.63
C LEU A 87 43.96 10.95 0.51
N SER A 88 45.29 10.72 0.47
CA SER A 88 45.99 9.98 1.52
C SER A 88 45.93 10.69 2.87
N GLY A 89 45.64 9.95 3.94
CA GLY A 89 45.68 10.47 5.31
C GLY A 89 44.48 11.31 5.72
N LEU A 90 43.40 11.33 4.93
CA LEU A 90 42.14 11.97 5.33
C LEU A 90 41.49 11.15 6.48
N ILE A 91 40.82 11.88 7.36
CA ILE A 91 40.13 11.35 8.54
C ILE A 91 38.61 11.63 8.42
N PRO A 92 37.75 10.91 9.14
CA PRO A 92 36.31 11.22 9.17
C PRO A 92 36.04 12.67 9.55
N GLY A 93 35.08 13.30 8.89
CA GLY A 93 34.69 14.70 9.09
C GLY A 93 35.22 15.62 8.00
N GLN A 94 35.35 16.89 8.36
CA GLN A 94 35.80 17.96 7.46
C GLN A 94 37.31 17.92 7.23
N ASN A 95 37.72 17.86 5.97
CA ASN A 95 39.13 17.87 5.55
C ASN A 95 39.35 18.95 4.49
N TYR A 96 40.63 19.32 4.31
CA TYR A 96 41.08 20.22 3.24
C TYR A 96 42.14 19.51 2.40
N ILE A 97 41.85 19.33 1.11
CA ILE A 97 42.78 18.73 0.14
C ILE A 97 43.48 19.87 -0.64
N THR A 98 44.78 19.72 -0.86
CA THR A 98 45.56 20.69 -1.61
C THR A 98 45.68 20.27 -3.07
N VAL A 99 45.34 21.20 -3.97
CA VAL A 99 45.40 20.96 -5.41
C VAL A 99 46.80 21.32 -5.93
N LYS A 100 47.40 20.40 -6.70
CA LYS A 100 48.64 20.64 -7.45
C LYS A 100 48.28 20.71 -8.94
N VAL A 101 48.76 21.77 -9.60
CA VAL A 101 48.51 21.95 -11.04
C VAL A 101 49.83 21.89 -11.79
N THR A 102 49.86 21.11 -12.85
CA THR A 102 50.93 21.05 -13.83
C THR A 102 50.44 21.63 -15.15
N SER A 103 51.17 22.59 -15.70
CA SER A 103 50.85 23.19 -17.00
C SER A 103 51.78 22.67 -18.09
N PRO A 104 51.31 22.50 -19.34
CA PRO A 104 52.13 22.02 -20.45
C PRO A 104 53.08 23.11 -20.99
N GLY A 105 54.14 22.66 -21.66
CA GLY A 105 55.03 23.50 -22.44
C GLY A 105 55.84 24.53 -21.64
N ASN A 106 55.95 25.77 -22.14
CA ASN A 106 56.69 26.86 -21.54
C ASN A 106 55.81 27.81 -20.74
N THR A 107 54.74 27.28 -20.14
CA THR A 107 53.87 28.07 -19.25
C THR A 107 54.16 27.76 -17.79
N THR A 108 53.90 28.72 -16.92
CA THR A 108 54.14 28.60 -15.47
C THR A 108 52.86 28.92 -14.72
N VAL A 109 52.50 28.11 -13.77
CA VAL A 109 51.38 28.37 -12.85
C VAL A 109 51.80 29.50 -11.89
N GLN A 110 51.10 30.63 -11.97
CA GLN A 110 51.33 31.78 -11.07
C GLN A 110 50.49 31.67 -9.82
N GLU A 111 49.25 31.31 -9.96
CA GLU A 111 48.28 31.25 -8.86
C GLU A 111 47.24 30.16 -9.16
N ILE A 112 46.87 29.41 -8.13
CA ILE A 112 45.73 28.52 -8.13
C ILE A 112 44.66 29.13 -7.25
N ARG A 113 43.54 29.57 -7.83
CA ARG A 113 42.43 30.08 -7.04
C ARG A 113 41.70 28.91 -6.40
N MET A 114 41.48 28.96 -5.09
CA MET A 114 40.98 27.87 -4.26
C MET A 114 41.92 26.63 -4.28
N GLU A 115 43.25 26.89 -4.03
CA GLU A 115 44.25 25.82 -3.90
C GLU A 115 43.87 24.74 -2.88
N LYS A 116 43.06 25.08 -1.86
CA LYS A 116 42.55 24.17 -0.87
C LYS A 116 41.04 23.98 -1.07
N ILE A 117 40.66 22.74 -1.33
CA ILE A 117 39.26 22.35 -1.48
C ILE A 117 38.82 21.65 -0.19
N GLN A 118 37.68 22.10 0.34
CA GLN A 118 37.04 21.43 1.47
C GLN A 118 36.33 20.18 0.98
N VAL A 119 36.59 19.05 1.62
CA VAL A 119 35.92 17.78 1.40
C VAL A 119 35.39 17.22 2.74
N TYR A 120 34.27 16.57 2.71
CA TYR A 120 33.77 15.88 3.88
C TYR A 120 33.95 14.36 3.66
N VAL A 121 34.57 13.70 4.63
CA VAL A 121 34.86 12.26 4.61
C VAL A 121 34.00 11.58 5.67
N ASP A 122 33.35 10.48 5.29
CA ASP A 122 32.45 9.72 6.15
C ASP A 122 32.76 8.21 6.04
N GLU A 123 32.15 7.40 6.88
CA GLU A 123 32.23 5.94 6.77
C GLU A 123 31.71 5.46 5.42
N LEU A 124 32.44 4.52 4.81
CA LEU A 124 31.97 3.79 3.64
C LEU A 124 31.00 2.69 4.11
N VAL A 125 29.74 2.80 3.78
CA VAL A 125 28.70 1.82 4.09
C VAL A 125 28.10 1.23 2.83
N SER A 126 27.47 0.06 2.99
CA SER A 126 26.72 -0.61 1.93
C SER A 126 25.40 -1.11 2.54
N VAL A 127 24.28 -0.63 2.02
CA VAL A 127 22.93 -0.93 2.53
C VAL A 127 22.03 -1.37 1.38
N ALA A 128 21.28 -2.45 1.57
CA ALA A 128 20.26 -2.87 0.61
C ALA A 128 19.04 -1.94 0.72
N LYS A 129 18.61 -1.39 -0.40
CA LYS A 129 17.44 -0.53 -0.53
C LYS A 129 16.40 -1.18 -1.45
N PRO A 130 15.09 -1.06 -1.15
CA PRO A 130 14.05 -1.62 -1.99
C PRO A 130 13.98 -0.90 -3.33
N VAL A 131 13.55 -1.62 -4.35
CA VAL A 131 13.22 -1.07 -5.68
C VAL A 131 11.73 -0.74 -5.71
N VAL A 132 11.41 0.51 -6.03
CA VAL A 132 10.04 1.01 -6.19
C VAL A 132 9.80 1.31 -7.67
N LEU A 133 8.76 0.71 -8.21
CA LEU A 133 8.36 0.90 -9.60
C LEU A 133 7.37 2.06 -9.71
N ASN A 134 7.70 3.05 -10.53
CA ASN A 134 6.84 4.18 -10.85
C ASN A 134 6.43 4.10 -12.33
N VAL A 135 5.18 3.69 -12.57
CA VAL A 135 4.62 3.55 -13.92
C VAL A 135 3.84 4.80 -14.27
N VAL A 136 4.17 5.39 -15.41
CA VAL A 136 3.50 6.59 -15.93
C VAL A 136 2.94 6.32 -17.34
N ASN A 137 2.06 7.20 -17.82
CA ASN A 137 1.51 7.18 -19.18
C ASN A 137 0.90 5.83 -19.58
N VAL A 138 0.20 5.15 -18.67
CA VAL A 138 -0.55 3.93 -19.01
C VAL A 138 -1.70 4.32 -19.94
N PRO A 139 -1.83 3.68 -21.15
CA PRO A 139 -2.89 3.99 -22.09
C PRO A 139 -4.29 3.77 -21.47
N GLU A 140 -5.24 4.62 -21.84
CA GLU A 140 -6.62 4.51 -21.39
C GLU A 140 -7.23 3.16 -21.80
N GLY A 141 -7.98 2.55 -20.89
CA GLY A 141 -8.59 1.24 -21.13
C GLY A 141 -7.62 0.06 -20.96
N THR A 142 -6.42 0.31 -20.44
CA THR A 142 -5.45 -0.74 -20.14
C THR A 142 -4.96 -0.67 -18.69
N GLU A 143 -4.35 -1.75 -18.23
CA GLU A 143 -3.73 -1.84 -16.89
C GLU A 143 -2.36 -2.49 -17.00
N PHE A 144 -1.36 -1.79 -16.45
CA PHE A 144 0.01 -2.29 -16.40
C PHE A 144 0.17 -3.29 -15.25
N THR A 145 0.47 -4.53 -15.60
CA THR A 145 0.62 -5.62 -14.62
C THR A 145 2.05 -6.10 -14.57
N VAL A 146 2.66 -6.01 -13.40
CA VAL A 146 4.03 -6.49 -13.15
C VAL A 146 4.00 -7.98 -12.90
N LEU A 147 4.67 -8.75 -13.73
CA LEU A 147 4.84 -10.20 -13.59
C LEU A 147 6.11 -10.57 -12.84
N GLY A 148 7.13 -9.71 -12.93
CA GLY A 148 8.39 -9.91 -12.23
C GLY A 148 9.28 -8.67 -12.27
N LEU A 149 10.03 -8.46 -11.17
CA LEU A 149 11.03 -7.41 -11.04
C LEU A 149 12.27 -8.02 -10.37
N ASP A 150 13.38 -8.07 -11.09
CA ASP A 150 14.61 -8.70 -10.61
C ASP A 150 15.84 -7.83 -10.89
N PRO A 151 16.63 -7.52 -9.86
CA PRO A 151 16.37 -7.72 -8.43
C PRO A 151 15.33 -6.72 -7.86
N ASN A 152 14.66 -7.09 -6.77
CA ASN A 152 13.73 -6.23 -6.04
C ASN A 152 14.39 -5.40 -4.93
N THR A 153 15.69 -5.61 -4.71
CA THR A 153 16.53 -4.84 -3.79
C THR A 153 17.89 -4.59 -4.43
N ILE A 154 18.44 -3.42 -4.20
CA ILE A 154 19.75 -2.97 -4.73
C ILE A 154 20.64 -2.56 -3.59
N THR A 155 21.90 -3.00 -3.62
CA THR A 155 22.89 -2.55 -2.65
C THR A 155 23.42 -1.17 -3.06
N VAL A 156 23.15 -0.19 -2.21
CA VAL A 156 23.67 1.18 -2.33
C VAL A 156 24.89 1.33 -1.44
N SER A 157 26.00 1.81 -2.00
CA SER A 157 27.26 2.01 -1.29
C SER A 157 27.80 3.43 -1.47
N GLY A 158 28.43 3.95 -0.44
CA GLY A 158 28.97 5.31 -0.44
C GLY A 158 29.20 5.85 0.97
N ALA A 159 29.39 7.16 1.07
CA ALA A 159 29.45 7.84 2.36
C ALA A 159 28.16 7.65 3.14
N LYS A 160 28.26 7.30 4.42
CA LYS A 160 27.13 6.97 5.28
C LYS A 160 26.03 8.02 5.24
N SER A 161 26.39 9.29 5.35
CA SER A 161 25.44 10.41 5.29
C SER A 161 24.64 10.45 3.99
N LEU A 162 25.22 10.05 2.85
CA LEU A 162 24.53 10.01 1.56
C LEU A 162 23.68 8.74 1.41
N VAL A 163 24.19 7.59 1.86
CA VAL A 163 23.45 6.31 1.81
C VAL A 163 22.24 6.34 2.75
N ASP A 164 22.38 7.00 3.91
CA ASP A 164 21.26 7.19 4.85
C ASP A 164 20.16 8.11 4.29
N MET A 165 20.49 9.02 3.38
CA MET A 165 19.51 9.86 2.67
C MET A 165 18.72 9.08 1.63
N VAL A 166 19.28 8.02 1.05
CA VAL A 166 18.55 7.19 0.07
C VAL A 166 17.44 6.44 0.78
N ASP A 167 16.20 6.69 0.39
CA ASP A 167 15.02 5.95 0.85
C ASP A 167 14.85 4.66 0.05
N HIS A 168 14.75 4.79 -1.26
CA HIS A 168 14.57 3.66 -2.18
C HIS A 168 15.27 3.90 -3.52
N ILE A 169 15.22 2.88 -4.37
CA ILE A 169 15.66 2.95 -5.77
C ILE A 169 14.43 3.10 -6.63
N ASP A 170 14.26 4.26 -7.24
CA ASP A 170 13.15 4.54 -8.15
C ASP A 170 13.44 3.99 -9.55
N VAL A 171 12.44 3.34 -10.15
CA VAL A 171 12.46 2.76 -11.49
C VAL A 171 11.29 3.32 -12.28
N HIS A 172 11.58 4.23 -13.19
CA HIS A 172 10.58 4.90 -14.04
C HIS A 172 10.28 4.09 -15.29
N VAL A 173 9.00 3.78 -15.48
CA VAL A 173 8.50 3.01 -16.63
C VAL A 173 7.42 3.81 -17.36
N ASP A 174 7.59 3.98 -18.65
CA ASP A 174 6.56 4.55 -19.51
C ASP A 174 5.68 3.41 -20.07
N GLY A 175 4.42 3.35 -19.61
CA GLY A 175 3.46 2.33 -20.04
C GLY A 175 3.16 2.36 -21.55
N GLN A 176 3.32 3.50 -22.22
CA GLN A 176 3.15 3.60 -23.69
C GLN A 176 4.23 2.83 -24.46
N GLY A 177 5.34 2.49 -23.81
CA GLY A 177 6.42 1.71 -24.42
C GLY A 177 6.14 0.22 -24.52
N PHE A 178 5.01 -0.27 -23.95
CA PHE A 178 4.64 -1.69 -23.92
C PHE A 178 3.52 -1.99 -24.91
N THR A 179 3.63 -3.16 -25.55
CA THR A 179 2.59 -3.66 -26.46
C THR A 179 1.43 -4.24 -25.64
N VAL A 180 0.20 -3.87 -26.04
CA VAL A 180 -1.00 -4.38 -25.36
C VAL A 180 -1.12 -5.89 -25.58
N ASP A 181 -1.47 -6.61 -24.50
CA ASP A 181 -1.69 -8.05 -24.43
C ASP A 181 -0.44 -8.92 -24.72
N GLU A 182 0.75 -8.31 -24.75
CA GLU A 182 2.03 -9.03 -24.87
C GLU A 182 2.84 -8.92 -23.57
N THR A 183 3.47 -10.04 -23.17
CA THR A 183 4.43 -10.01 -22.07
C THR A 183 5.79 -9.59 -22.58
N GLU A 184 6.28 -8.49 -22.07
CA GLU A 184 7.60 -7.96 -22.43
C GLU A 184 8.56 -7.94 -21.25
N THR A 185 9.85 -8.08 -21.54
CA THR A 185 10.92 -7.90 -20.56
C THR A 185 11.79 -6.71 -20.97
N ALA A 186 11.90 -5.74 -20.09
CA ALA A 186 12.69 -4.53 -20.29
C ALA A 186 13.77 -4.37 -19.22
N GLN A 187 14.92 -3.80 -19.60
CA GLN A 187 15.95 -3.36 -18.67
C GLN A 187 15.77 -1.88 -18.38
N ILE A 188 15.48 -1.57 -17.12
CA ILE A 188 15.17 -0.21 -16.68
C ILE A 188 16.29 0.32 -15.78
N ALA A 189 16.73 1.55 -16.04
CA ALA A 189 17.78 2.21 -15.27
C ALA A 189 17.31 2.54 -13.86
N LEU A 190 18.26 2.50 -12.92
CA LEU A 190 18.04 2.73 -11.50
C LEU A 190 18.32 4.18 -11.10
N THR A 191 17.49 4.74 -10.25
CA THR A 191 17.66 6.10 -9.72
C THR A 191 17.53 6.07 -8.20
N PRO A 192 18.64 6.20 -7.43
CA PRO A 192 18.56 6.37 -5.99
C PRO A 192 17.88 7.68 -5.62
N VAL A 193 16.84 7.63 -4.79
CA VAL A 193 16.08 8.82 -4.38
C VAL A 193 15.90 8.89 -2.86
N ASP A 194 15.71 10.10 -2.36
CA ASP A 194 15.33 10.36 -0.97
C ASP A 194 13.82 10.22 -0.74
N VAL A 195 13.37 10.46 0.48
CA VAL A 195 11.95 10.39 0.87
C VAL A 195 11.06 11.40 0.12
N GLU A 196 11.65 12.45 -0.45
CA GLU A 196 10.94 13.48 -1.24
C GLU A 196 10.96 13.16 -2.75
N GLY A 197 11.67 12.09 -3.16
CA GLY A 197 11.83 11.68 -4.56
C GLY A 197 12.95 12.42 -5.29
N ASN A 198 13.81 13.16 -4.59
CA ASN A 198 14.95 13.83 -5.21
C ASN A 198 16.10 12.85 -5.43
N TYR A 199 16.79 12.99 -6.55
CA TYR A 199 17.95 12.17 -6.87
C TYR A 199 19.10 12.36 -5.87
N VAL A 200 19.55 11.28 -5.25
CA VAL A 200 20.74 11.24 -4.40
C VAL A 200 21.95 10.86 -5.25
N ASN A 201 22.75 11.84 -5.61
CA ASN A 201 24.00 11.63 -6.36
C ASN A 201 25.12 11.16 -5.44
N ALA A 202 26.25 10.77 -6.03
CA ALA A 202 27.47 10.36 -5.34
C ALA A 202 27.34 9.09 -4.48
N VAL A 203 26.32 8.29 -4.70
CA VAL A 203 26.22 6.91 -4.23
C VAL A 203 26.45 5.94 -5.40
N LYS A 204 26.89 4.73 -5.11
CA LYS A 204 27.09 3.66 -6.08
C LYS A 204 26.10 2.54 -5.84
N THR A 205 25.54 2.01 -6.90
CA THR A 205 24.69 0.82 -6.88
C THR A 205 25.44 -0.39 -7.40
N ASP A 206 25.18 -1.57 -6.86
CA ASP A 206 25.80 -2.84 -7.31
C ASP A 206 25.26 -3.29 -8.67
N LYS A 207 24.10 -2.77 -9.08
CA LYS A 207 23.49 -2.94 -10.41
C LYS A 207 23.20 -1.58 -11.02
N VAL A 208 23.15 -1.54 -12.34
CA VAL A 208 22.79 -0.33 -13.12
C VAL A 208 21.38 -0.42 -13.68
N PHE A 209 20.83 -1.65 -13.78
CA PHE A 209 19.51 -1.93 -14.33
C PHE A 209 18.80 -3.00 -13.48
N VAL A 210 17.48 -2.97 -13.52
CA VAL A 210 16.61 -4.10 -13.15
C VAL A 210 15.95 -4.66 -14.39
N ASN A 211 15.65 -5.96 -14.37
CA ASN A 211 14.84 -6.61 -15.39
C ASN A 211 13.38 -6.58 -14.93
N LEU A 212 12.56 -5.89 -15.67
CA LEU A 212 11.12 -5.83 -15.46
C LEU A 212 10.44 -6.75 -16.49
N SER A 213 9.63 -7.70 -16.02
CA SER A 213 8.69 -8.45 -16.85
C SER A 213 7.29 -7.96 -16.56
N ALA A 214 6.59 -7.47 -17.56
CA ALA A 214 5.27 -6.87 -17.40
C ALA A 214 4.40 -7.12 -18.63
N THR A 215 3.09 -7.00 -18.43
CA THR A 215 2.08 -7.04 -19.49
C THR A 215 1.15 -5.85 -19.34
N LEU A 216 0.82 -5.23 -20.45
CA LEU A 216 -0.20 -4.20 -20.54
C LEU A 216 -1.52 -4.85 -20.96
N TYR A 217 -2.35 -5.22 -19.99
CA TYR A 217 -3.63 -5.88 -20.26
C TYR A 217 -4.72 -4.90 -20.64
N THR A 218 -5.62 -5.33 -21.53
CA THR A 218 -6.87 -4.64 -21.79
C THR A 218 -7.79 -4.73 -20.57
N VAL A 219 -8.49 -3.65 -20.23
CA VAL A 219 -9.49 -3.60 -19.16
C VAL A 219 -10.88 -3.49 -19.76
N LYS A 220 -11.81 -4.29 -19.24
CA LYS A 220 -13.23 -4.30 -19.66
C LYS A 220 -14.14 -4.28 -18.44
N SER A 221 -15.11 -3.37 -18.42
CA SER A 221 -16.17 -3.39 -17.41
C SER A 221 -17.35 -4.23 -17.93
N VAL A 222 -17.81 -5.15 -17.09
CA VAL A 222 -18.94 -6.06 -17.42
C VAL A 222 -19.94 -6.10 -16.27
N PRO A 223 -21.22 -6.46 -16.54
CA PRO A 223 -22.20 -6.73 -15.49
C PRO A 223 -21.73 -7.81 -14.52
N LEU A 224 -21.97 -7.59 -13.23
CA LEU A 224 -21.73 -8.55 -12.16
C LEU A 224 -23.07 -9.04 -11.61
N TYR A 225 -23.29 -10.35 -11.64
CA TYR A 225 -24.48 -10.96 -11.07
C TYR A 225 -24.15 -11.62 -9.73
N THR A 226 -24.75 -11.08 -8.68
CA THR A 226 -24.60 -11.59 -7.32
C THR A 226 -25.96 -12.06 -6.82
N ARG A 227 -26.03 -13.30 -6.31
CA ARG A 227 -27.22 -13.82 -5.64
C ARG A 227 -27.13 -13.56 -4.14
N VAL A 228 -28.28 -13.27 -3.55
CA VAL A 228 -28.42 -13.21 -2.09
C VAL A 228 -29.19 -14.47 -1.68
N GLU A 229 -28.67 -15.22 -0.73
CA GLU A 229 -29.24 -16.44 -0.18
C GLU A 229 -29.46 -16.28 1.32
N GLY A 230 -30.40 -17.08 1.86
CA GLY A 230 -30.78 -17.01 3.27
C GLY A 230 -31.79 -15.92 3.57
N SER A 231 -32.17 -15.84 4.83
CA SER A 231 -33.12 -14.87 5.38
C SER A 231 -32.51 -14.19 6.59
N PRO A 232 -32.83 -12.90 6.82
CA PRO A 232 -32.42 -12.23 8.04
C PRO A 232 -32.86 -13.00 9.27
N GLY A 233 -32.09 -12.87 10.35
CA GLY A 233 -32.38 -13.49 11.63
C GLY A 233 -33.63 -12.93 12.29
N LEU A 234 -33.97 -13.54 13.38
CA LEU A 234 -35.21 -13.30 14.11
C LEU A 234 -35.55 -11.81 14.24
N GLY A 235 -36.70 -11.44 13.67
CA GLY A 235 -37.25 -10.09 13.79
C GLY A 235 -36.55 -9.00 12.99
N ALA A 236 -35.49 -9.32 12.27
CA ALA A 236 -34.84 -8.37 11.38
C ALA A 236 -35.47 -8.44 9.97
N GLU A 237 -35.67 -7.28 9.35
CA GLU A 237 -36.16 -7.19 7.98
C GLU A 237 -35.13 -6.47 7.10
N LEU A 238 -34.93 -6.94 5.89
CA LEU A 238 -34.06 -6.29 4.91
C LEU A 238 -34.73 -5.03 4.38
N LEU A 239 -34.22 -3.86 4.75
CA LEU A 239 -34.73 -2.56 4.31
C LEU A 239 -34.17 -2.15 2.95
N SER A 240 -32.86 -2.35 2.76
CA SER A 240 -32.18 -2.06 1.49
C SER A 240 -30.87 -2.84 1.37
N SER A 241 -30.42 -3.02 0.14
CA SER A 241 -29.10 -3.56 -0.17
C SER A 241 -28.44 -2.71 -1.25
N ASN A 242 -27.14 -2.51 -1.10
CA ASN A 242 -26.29 -1.92 -2.13
C ASN A 242 -25.22 -2.91 -2.53
N ILE A 243 -25.42 -3.55 -3.69
CA ILE A 243 -24.55 -4.61 -4.21
C ILE A 243 -23.90 -4.10 -5.50
N PRO A 244 -22.59 -4.22 -5.69
CA PRO A 244 -21.92 -3.87 -6.94
C PRO A 244 -22.58 -4.58 -8.13
N SER A 245 -23.00 -3.81 -9.13
CA SER A 245 -23.68 -4.35 -10.34
C SER A 245 -22.75 -4.51 -11.54
N THR A 246 -21.50 -4.02 -11.44
CA THR A 246 -20.49 -4.11 -12.48
C THR A 246 -19.14 -4.46 -11.87
N VAL A 247 -18.30 -5.09 -12.65
CA VAL A 247 -16.92 -5.43 -12.29
C VAL A 247 -15.99 -5.11 -13.47
N SER A 248 -14.84 -4.52 -13.18
CA SER A 248 -13.78 -4.31 -14.15
C SER A 248 -12.82 -5.49 -14.12
N ILE A 249 -12.64 -6.12 -15.26
CA ILE A 249 -11.76 -7.29 -15.45
C ILE A 249 -10.64 -6.92 -16.42
N LYS A 250 -9.48 -7.57 -16.26
CA LYS A 250 -8.33 -7.42 -17.14
C LYS A 250 -7.89 -8.76 -17.71
N GLY A 251 -7.31 -8.73 -18.89
CA GLY A 251 -6.83 -9.91 -19.60
C GLY A 251 -6.53 -9.57 -21.05
N THR A 252 -6.26 -10.60 -21.87
CA THR A 252 -6.08 -10.35 -23.31
C THR A 252 -7.40 -9.98 -23.96
N LEU A 253 -7.35 -9.16 -25.00
CA LEU A 253 -8.54 -8.79 -25.78
C LEU A 253 -9.32 -10.02 -26.26
N LEU A 254 -8.59 -11.10 -26.60
CA LEU A 254 -9.18 -12.35 -27.07
C LEU A 254 -10.00 -13.06 -25.99
N ASP A 255 -9.54 -13.07 -24.75
CA ASP A 255 -10.25 -13.70 -23.63
C ASP A 255 -11.40 -12.83 -23.17
N LEU A 256 -11.20 -11.52 -23.06
CA LEU A 256 -12.23 -10.56 -22.69
C LEU A 256 -13.38 -10.47 -23.71
N ALA A 257 -13.11 -10.76 -25.00
CA ALA A 257 -14.15 -10.75 -26.04
C ALA A 257 -15.25 -11.81 -25.81
N LYS A 258 -14.94 -12.90 -25.10
CA LYS A 258 -15.86 -14.01 -24.79
C LYS A 258 -16.74 -13.73 -23.57
N ILE A 259 -16.39 -12.71 -22.77
CA ILE A 259 -17.03 -12.44 -21.48
C ILE A 259 -18.03 -11.30 -21.64
N ASN A 260 -19.29 -11.57 -21.36
CA ASN A 260 -20.35 -10.58 -21.39
C ASN A 260 -20.87 -10.21 -19.99
N TYR A 261 -20.61 -11.04 -18.99
CA TYR A 261 -20.93 -10.84 -17.58
C TYR A 261 -20.04 -11.74 -16.71
N ILE A 262 -20.02 -11.47 -15.44
CA ILE A 262 -19.38 -12.29 -14.40
C ILE A 262 -20.39 -12.61 -13.32
N ASP A 263 -20.41 -13.86 -12.85
CA ASP A 263 -21.12 -14.26 -11.65
C ASP A 263 -20.24 -14.09 -10.42
N ALA A 264 -20.84 -13.70 -9.29
CA ALA A 264 -20.18 -13.72 -8.00
C ALA A 264 -20.63 -14.90 -7.14
N GLN A 265 -19.85 -15.22 -6.12
CA GLN A 265 -20.29 -16.16 -5.09
C GLN A 265 -21.55 -15.62 -4.42
N PRO A 266 -22.50 -16.48 -4.03
CA PRO A 266 -23.71 -16.06 -3.32
C PRO A 266 -23.33 -15.35 -2.01
N LEU A 267 -24.10 -14.31 -1.68
CA LEU A 267 -24.01 -13.63 -0.39
C LEU A 267 -25.06 -14.23 0.55
N ASP A 268 -24.59 -14.83 1.61
CA ASP A 268 -25.44 -15.45 2.63
C ASP A 268 -25.77 -14.41 3.71
N ILE A 269 -27.08 -14.16 3.88
CA ILE A 269 -27.62 -13.27 4.92
C ILE A 269 -28.39 -14.04 5.99
N GLU A 270 -28.24 -15.38 6.05
CA GLU A 270 -28.96 -16.22 7.01
C GLU A 270 -28.59 -15.82 8.45
N GLY A 271 -29.62 -15.55 9.24
CA GLY A 271 -29.47 -15.24 10.66
C GLY A 271 -28.88 -13.87 10.99
N ILE A 272 -28.65 -12.98 10.02
CA ILE A 272 -28.13 -11.63 10.26
C ILE A 272 -29.25 -10.75 10.86
N THR A 273 -28.98 -10.12 11.99
CA THR A 273 -29.95 -9.28 12.73
C THR A 273 -29.62 -7.79 12.76
N SER A 274 -28.50 -7.38 12.20
CA SER A 274 -28.05 -5.98 12.16
C SER A 274 -27.40 -5.64 10.82
N ASN A 275 -27.20 -4.32 10.57
CA ASN A 275 -26.51 -3.86 9.37
C ASN A 275 -25.18 -4.56 9.18
N THR A 276 -24.95 -5.05 7.97
CA THR A 276 -23.77 -5.88 7.67
C THR A 276 -23.16 -5.53 6.32
N GLU A 277 -21.85 -5.69 6.23
CA GLU A 277 -21.08 -5.61 4.99
C GLU A 277 -20.51 -6.99 4.65
N LEU A 278 -20.77 -7.45 3.44
CA LEU A 278 -20.27 -8.73 2.94
C LEU A 278 -19.37 -8.51 1.73
N GLN A 279 -18.25 -9.27 1.69
CA GLN A 279 -17.31 -9.23 0.57
C GLN A 279 -17.94 -9.88 -0.65
N VAL A 280 -17.94 -9.18 -1.79
CA VAL A 280 -18.37 -9.72 -3.07
C VAL A 280 -17.17 -10.34 -3.78
N VAL A 281 -17.22 -11.64 -4.04
CA VAL A 281 -16.16 -12.42 -4.66
C VAL A 281 -16.57 -12.83 -6.06
N PRO A 282 -16.10 -12.18 -7.14
CA PRO A 282 -16.37 -12.57 -8.51
C PRO A 282 -15.74 -13.92 -8.87
N ILE A 283 -16.42 -14.72 -9.67
CA ILE A 283 -15.95 -16.01 -10.18
C ILE A 283 -15.35 -15.77 -11.57
N LEU A 284 -14.02 -15.67 -11.62
CA LEU A 284 -13.29 -15.31 -12.84
C LEU A 284 -13.00 -16.56 -13.68
N PRO A 285 -13.18 -16.47 -15.01
CA PRO A 285 -12.71 -17.51 -15.93
C PRO A 285 -11.18 -17.52 -16.04
N GLU A 286 -10.61 -18.60 -16.57
CA GLU A 286 -9.18 -18.74 -16.80
C GLU A 286 -8.66 -17.66 -17.77
N GLY A 287 -7.49 -17.10 -17.46
CA GLY A 287 -6.85 -16.04 -18.24
C GLY A 287 -7.39 -14.63 -17.97
N VAL A 288 -8.28 -14.46 -17.00
CA VAL A 288 -8.88 -13.18 -16.62
C VAL A 288 -8.65 -12.89 -15.14
N GLU A 289 -8.30 -11.67 -14.84
CA GLU A 289 -8.04 -11.18 -13.48
C GLU A 289 -8.93 -9.97 -13.16
N LEU A 290 -9.10 -9.69 -11.88
CA LEU A 290 -9.71 -8.43 -11.45
C LEU A 290 -8.78 -7.26 -11.75
N SER A 291 -9.35 -6.21 -12.32
CA SER A 291 -8.64 -4.93 -12.45
C SER A 291 -8.51 -4.25 -11.10
N SER A 292 -7.39 -3.59 -10.86
CA SER A 292 -7.14 -2.77 -9.68
C SER A 292 -8.14 -1.62 -9.53
N ALA A 293 -8.81 -1.25 -10.61
CA ALA A 293 -9.84 -0.19 -10.63
C ALA A 293 -11.10 -0.52 -9.80
N ASN A 294 -11.32 -1.79 -9.43
CA ASN A 294 -12.50 -2.18 -8.64
C ASN A 294 -12.46 -1.70 -7.19
N GLY A 295 -11.25 -1.50 -6.62
CA GLY A 295 -11.12 -1.29 -5.18
C GLY A 295 -11.66 -2.48 -4.37
N ASP A 296 -12.13 -2.19 -3.15
CA ASP A 296 -12.78 -3.18 -2.29
C ASP A 296 -14.23 -3.40 -2.76
N MET A 297 -14.53 -4.63 -3.17
CA MET A 297 -15.88 -5.01 -3.62
C MET A 297 -16.70 -5.51 -2.45
N THR A 298 -17.48 -4.63 -1.83
CA THR A 298 -18.37 -4.94 -0.70
C THR A 298 -19.84 -4.70 -1.06
N ALA A 299 -20.70 -5.55 -0.55
CA ALA A 299 -22.15 -5.37 -0.55
C ALA A 299 -22.60 -4.93 0.86
N THR A 300 -23.41 -3.90 0.95
CA THR A 300 -23.96 -3.45 2.21
C THR A 300 -25.43 -3.80 2.32
N PHE A 301 -25.81 -4.37 3.46
CA PHE A 301 -27.20 -4.72 3.79
C PHE A 301 -27.64 -3.87 4.97
N THR A 302 -28.75 -3.16 4.79
CA THR A 302 -29.38 -2.39 5.85
C THR A 302 -30.61 -3.14 6.33
N LEU A 303 -30.61 -3.51 7.61
CA LEU A 303 -31.70 -4.25 8.24
C LEU A 303 -32.39 -3.37 9.30
N SER A 304 -33.68 -3.67 9.54
CA SER A 304 -34.35 -3.18 10.74
C SER A 304 -33.81 -3.91 11.97
N GLU A 305 -33.68 -3.21 13.07
CA GLU A 305 -33.42 -3.87 14.35
C GLU A 305 -34.68 -4.58 14.85
N PRO A 306 -34.56 -5.80 15.44
CA PRO A 306 -35.70 -6.44 16.08
C PRO A 306 -36.16 -5.62 17.29
N GLY A 307 -37.44 -5.56 17.49
CA GLY A 307 -38.02 -4.97 18.68
C GLY A 307 -38.19 -5.99 19.80
N THR A 308 -38.28 -5.54 21.04
CA THR A 308 -38.60 -6.38 22.21
C THR A 308 -39.70 -5.73 23.03
N VAL A 309 -40.72 -6.52 23.36
CA VAL A 309 -41.83 -6.14 24.26
C VAL A 309 -41.77 -7.06 25.48
N THR A 310 -41.88 -6.44 26.67
CA THR A 310 -41.92 -7.19 27.92
C THR A 310 -43.35 -7.17 28.48
N ARG A 311 -43.83 -8.35 28.89
CA ARG A 311 -45.15 -8.52 29.55
C ARG A 311 -44.97 -9.23 30.88
N GLU A 312 -45.82 -8.91 31.83
CA GLU A 312 -45.88 -9.60 33.11
C GLU A 312 -47.05 -10.60 33.09
N SER A 313 -46.82 -11.77 33.64
CA SER A 313 -47.80 -12.87 33.78
C SER A 313 -47.45 -13.66 35.06
N ASP A 314 -48.06 -14.80 35.21
CA ASP A 314 -47.70 -15.74 36.27
C ASP A 314 -47.76 -17.22 35.78
N SER A 315 -47.31 -18.15 36.60
CA SER A 315 -47.24 -19.57 36.26
C SER A 315 -48.63 -20.20 35.99
N SER A 316 -49.73 -19.53 36.34
CA SER A 316 -51.09 -20.04 36.05
C SER A 316 -51.40 -20.02 34.55
N ALA A 317 -50.78 -19.06 33.79
CA ALA A 317 -50.92 -18.89 32.34
C ALA A 317 -50.16 -19.95 31.51
N VAL A 318 -49.26 -20.71 32.11
CA VAL A 318 -48.46 -21.75 31.40
C VAL A 318 -49.26 -23.03 31.28
N ALA A 319 -49.47 -23.51 30.06
CA ALA A 319 -50.13 -24.80 29.83
C ALA A 319 -49.16 -25.97 30.08
N LEU A 320 -49.70 -27.10 30.56
CA LEU A 320 -48.95 -28.35 30.66
C LEU A 320 -49.42 -29.25 29.50
N GLU A 321 -48.51 -29.61 28.59
CA GLU A 321 -48.84 -30.37 27.39
C GLU A 321 -48.05 -31.70 27.30
N GLY A 322 -48.60 -32.70 26.60
CA GLY A 322 -47.86 -33.91 26.25
C GLY A 322 -47.74 -34.97 27.37
N LEU A 323 -48.45 -34.84 28.49
CA LEU A 323 -48.35 -35.78 29.57
C LEU A 323 -48.82 -37.19 29.15
N ALA A 324 -48.12 -38.24 29.57
CA ALA A 324 -48.42 -39.63 29.28
C ALA A 324 -49.69 -40.10 30.04
N ASP A 325 -50.44 -41.05 29.40
CA ASP A 325 -51.63 -41.64 29.99
C ASP A 325 -51.31 -42.30 31.35
N GLY A 326 -52.16 -42.04 32.36
CA GLY A 326 -51.98 -42.60 33.69
C GLY A 326 -51.19 -41.71 34.67
N LEU A 327 -50.80 -40.54 34.24
CA LEU A 327 -50.14 -39.52 35.06
C LEU A 327 -51.02 -38.27 35.17
N THR A 328 -50.89 -37.54 36.27
CA THR A 328 -51.40 -36.17 36.43
C THR A 328 -50.27 -35.24 36.80
N ALA A 329 -50.31 -34.04 36.26
CA ALA A 329 -49.30 -33.00 36.53
C ALA A 329 -49.97 -31.76 37.18
N GLU A 330 -49.38 -31.27 38.20
CA GLU A 330 -49.81 -30.04 38.87
C GLU A 330 -48.66 -29.06 39.00
N LYS A 331 -49.00 -27.77 38.88
CA LYS A 331 -48.08 -26.66 39.16
C LYS A 331 -48.13 -26.35 40.67
N ASP A 332 -47.11 -25.65 41.16
CA ASP A 332 -47.12 -25.16 42.56
C ASP A 332 -48.42 -24.38 42.85
N ALA A 333 -48.96 -24.56 44.04
CA ALA A 333 -50.22 -23.95 44.47
C ALA A 333 -50.09 -22.42 44.55
N GLU A 334 -48.90 -21.88 44.73
CA GLU A 334 -48.62 -20.44 44.74
C GLU A 334 -48.16 -19.98 43.34
N ALA A 335 -48.87 -19.04 42.72
CA ALA A 335 -48.51 -18.54 41.39
C ALA A 335 -47.18 -17.80 41.44
N VAL A 336 -46.20 -18.27 40.63
CA VAL A 336 -44.87 -17.64 40.48
C VAL A 336 -44.99 -16.52 39.42
N PRO A 337 -44.58 -15.27 39.72
CA PRO A 337 -44.57 -14.20 38.74
C PRO A 337 -43.61 -14.51 37.59
N LEU A 338 -44.03 -14.28 36.36
CA LEU A 338 -43.28 -14.47 35.15
C LEU A 338 -43.11 -13.15 34.38
N THR A 339 -41.90 -12.85 33.99
CA THR A 339 -41.60 -11.79 33.01
C THR A 339 -41.39 -12.42 31.66
N ILE A 340 -42.18 -12.04 30.65
CA ILE A 340 -42.14 -12.59 29.31
C ILE A 340 -41.52 -11.54 28.37
N SER A 341 -40.35 -11.81 27.81
CA SER A 341 -39.69 -10.99 26.80
C SER A 341 -39.96 -11.59 25.41
N ILE A 342 -40.64 -10.82 24.56
CA ILE A 342 -41.04 -11.25 23.21
C ILE A 342 -40.23 -10.37 22.22
N THR A 343 -39.36 -11.01 21.45
CA THR A 343 -38.54 -10.35 20.42
C THR A 343 -38.99 -10.76 19.02
N GLY A 344 -39.13 -9.80 18.12
CA GLY A 344 -39.58 -10.04 16.76
C GLY A 344 -39.50 -8.77 15.89
N ALA A 345 -40.04 -8.84 14.68
CA ALA A 345 -40.13 -7.66 13.82
C ALA A 345 -40.97 -6.56 14.51
N ILE A 346 -40.53 -5.30 14.40
CA ILE A 346 -41.21 -4.17 15.05
C ILE A 346 -42.71 -4.10 14.68
N ALA A 347 -43.01 -4.38 13.40
CA ALA A 347 -44.38 -4.46 12.92
C ALA A 347 -45.22 -5.54 13.61
N GLU A 348 -44.62 -6.74 13.84
CA GLU A 348 -45.30 -7.87 14.47
C GLU A 348 -45.53 -7.64 15.97
N ILE A 349 -44.59 -7.03 16.67
CA ILE A 349 -44.66 -6.81 18.11
C ILE A 349 -45.48 -5.58 18.50
N THR A 350 -45.58 -4.57 17.59
CA THR A 350 -46.39 -3.35 17.88
C THR A 350 -47.88 -3.63 17.96
N ASP A 351 -48.36 -4.56 17.13
CA ASP A 351 -49.80 -4.99 17.06
C ASP A 351 -50.02 -6.34 17.77
N LEU A 352 -49.16 -6.73 18.72
CA LEU A 352 -49.21 -8.02 19.38
C LEU A 352 -50.42 -8.08 20.35
N GLY A 353 -51.47 -8.84 20.03
CA GLY A 353 -52.61 -9.09 20.90
C GLY A 353 -52.21 -9.79 22.22
N GLU A 354 -53.09 -9.75 23.23
CA GLU A 354 -52.83 -10.41 24.51
C GLU A 354 -52.62 -11.92 24.33
N ASP A 355 -53.38 -12.55 23.42
CA ASP A 355 -53.40 -14.00 23.15
C ASP A 355 -52.40 -14.44 22.05
N ALA A 356 -51.56 -13.55 21.53
CA ALA A 356 -50.68 -13.83 20.40
C ALA A 356 -49.48 -14.75 20.75
N VAL A 357 -49.21 -14.95 22.04
CA VAL A 357 -48.20 -15.85 22.56
C VAL A 357 -48.80 -16.70 23.66
N SER A 358 -48.70 -18.02 23.53
CA SER A 358 -49.08 -18.99 24.58
C SER A 358 -47.82 -19.61 25.19
N LEU A 359 -47.83 -19.76 26.50
CA LEU A 359 -46.75 -20.43 27.22
C LEU A 359 -47.15 -21.87 27.56
N TYR A 360 -46.22 -22.78 27.39
CA TYR A 360 -46.43 -24.18 27.75
C TYR A 360 -45.14 -24.84 28.24
N VAL A 361 -45.32 -25.94 28.99
CA VAL A 361 -44.26 -26.87 29.33
C VAL A 361 -44.56 -28.20 28.67
N ASP A 362 -43.60 -28.77 27.99
CA ASP A 362 -43.70 -30.07 27.33
C ASP A 362 -43.38 -31.19 28.33
N LEU A 363 -44.35 -32.06 28.60
CA LEU A 363 -44.26 -33.19 29.49
C LEU A 363 -44.12 -34.51 28.73
N SER A 364 -43.93 -34.49 27.42
CA SER A 364 -43.92 -35.70 26.56
C SER A 364 -42.80 -36.69 26.89
N GLU A 365 -41.71 -36.22 27.48
CA GLU A 365 -40.57 -37.02 27.90
C GLU A 365 -40.72 -37.57 29.34
N ILE A 366 -41.75 -37.16 30.10
CA ILE A 366 -41.96 -37.55 31.49
C ILE A 366 -42.77 -38.86 31.53
N ALA A 367 -42.13 -39.91 32.01
CA ALA A 367 -42.71 -41.24 32.10
C ALA A 367 -42.96 -41.73 33.56
N GLU A 368 -42.48 -41.03 34.55
CA GLU A 368 -42.53 -41.44 35.97
C GLU A 368 -43.05 -40.28 36.85
N ALA A 369 -43.64 -40.63 37.99
CA ALA A 369 -44.05 -39.65 38.98
C ALA A 369 -42.81 -39.06 39.70
N GLY A 370 -42.79 -37.73 39.92
CA GLY A 370 -41.68 -37.02 40.54
C GLY A 370 -41.88 -35.51 40.48
N GLU A 371 -40.88 -34.79 40.98
CA GLU A 371 -40.79 -33.32 40.91
C GLU A 371 -39.78 -32.97 39.79
N TYR A 372 -40.16 -32.04 38.90
CA TYR A 372 -39.37 -31.66 37.73
C TYR A 372 -39.31 -30.14 37.58
N ASP A 373 -38.14 -29.62 37.29
CA ASP A 373 -37.92 -28.24 36.83
C ASP A 373 -37.79 -28.27 35.31
N LEU A 374 -38.80 -27.77 34.60
CA LEU A 374 -38.90 -27.91 33.15
C LEU A 374 -38.93 -26.54 32.46
N PRO A 375 -38.33 -26.41 31.25
CA PRO A 375 -38.27 -25.15 30.56
C PRO A 375 -39.67 -24.67 30.14
N ILE A 376 -39.94 -23.38 30.34
CA ILE A 376 -41.15 -22.74 29.80
C ILE A 376 -40.91 -22.38 28.38
N LEU A 377 -41.73 -22.92 27.48
CA LEU A 377 -41.67 -22.68 26.04
C LEU A 377 -42.76 -21.71 25.62
N GLY A 378 -42.43 -20.82 24.68
CA GLY A 378 -43.41 -19.93 24.04
C GLY A 378 -43.79 -20.39 22.67
N ARG A 379 -45.10 -20.39 22.38
CA ARG A 379 -45.65 -20.63 21.04
C ARG A 379 -46.29 -19.35 20.53
N SER A 380 -45.83 -18.86 19.36
CA SER A 380 -46.44 -17.73 18.65
C SER A 380 -47.62 -18.16 17.81
N GLU A 381 -48.49 -17.20 17.49
CA GLU A 381 -49.58 -17.40 16.51
C GLU A 381 -49.00 -17.79 15.15
N GLU A 382 -49.77 -18.61 14.40
CA GLU A 382 -49.33 -19.13 13.09
C GLU A 382 -48.99 -17.97 12.11
N GLY A 383 -47.81 -18.02 11.56
CA GLY A 383 -47.30 -17.02 10.60
C GLY A 383 -46.44 -15.90 11.20
N LYS A 384 -46.24 -15.86 12.53
CA LYS A 384 -45.32 -14.91 13.20
C LYS A 384 -44.06 -15.62 13.66
N THR A 385 -42.90 -14.98 13.44
CA THR A 385 -41.60 -15.47 13.92
C THR A 385 -41.14 -14.67 15.12
N LEU A 386 -41.56 -15.15 16.30
CA LEU A 386 -41.27 -14.48 17.58
C LEU A 386 -40.38 -15.35 18.45
N GLU A 387 -39.39 -14.77 19.10
CA GLU A 387 -38.66 -15.42 20.18
C GLU A 387 -39.30 -15.03 21.50
N VAL A 388 -39.56 -16.03 22.32
CA VAL A 388 -40.18 -15.83 23.64
C VAL A 388 -39.24 -16.37 24.72
N ILE A 389 -38.82 -15.49 25.58
CA ILE A 389 -37.96 -15.80 26.73
C ILE A 389 -38.73 -15.44 28.02
N THR A 390 -38.74 -16.34 29.00
CA THR A 390 -39.38 -16.11 30.29
C THR A 390 -38.37 -16.03 31.40
N GLU A 391 -38.66 -15.23 32.43
CA GLU A 391 -37.89 -15.19 33.68
C GLU A 391 -38.87 -15.35 34.85
N PRO A 392 -38.77 -16.47 35.61
CA PRO A 392 -37.84 -17.60 35.48
C PRO A 392 -38.04 -18.39 34.19
N ALA A 393 -36.97 -19.03 33.69
CA ALA A 393 -36.96 -19.82 32.46
C ALA A 393 -37.55 -21.25 32.63
N GLU A 394 -37.63 -21.72 33.89
CA GLU A 394 -38.11 -23.04 34.24
C GLU A 394 -39.30 -22.94 35.17
N LEU A 395 -40.20 -23.89 35.06
CA LEU A 395 -41.35 -24.07 35.93
C LEU A 395 -41.23 -25.38 36.71
N HIS A 396 -41.47 -25.33 38.04
CA HIS A 396 -41.55 -26.51 38.88
C HIS A 396 -42.91 -27.18 38.67
N VAL A 397 -42.89 -28.48 38.37
CA VAL A 397 -44.10 -29.32 38.10
C VAL A 397 -44.00 -30.61 38.87
N THR A 398 -45.05 -30.94 39.61
CA THR A 398 -45.18 -32.19 40.30
C THR A 398 -46.03 -33.14 39.50
N VAL A 399 -45.47 -34.31 39.13
CA VAL A 399 -46.17 -35.36 38.40
C VAL A 399 -46.52 -36.51 39.36
N THR A 400 -47.78 -36.93 39.38
CA THR A 400 -48.29 -38.03 40.23
C THR A 400 -48.96 -39.09 39.39
N ALA A 401 -48.90 -40.37 39.82
CA ALA A 401 -49.59 -41.45 39.17
C ALA A 401 -51.11 -41.40 39.50
N VAL A 402 -51.96 -41.57 38.48
CA VAL A 402 -53.39 -41.70 38.72
C VAL A 402 -53.68 -43.04 39.43
N GLU A 403 -54.12 -42.98 40.66
CA GLU A 403 -54.58 -44.19 41.35
C GLU A 403 -55.84 -44.72 40.62
N GLU A 404 -55.78 -45.93 40.02
CA GLU A 404 -56.97 -46.63 39.53
C GLU A 404 -57.89 -46.79 40.69
N PRO A 405 -59.23 -46.46 40.55
CA PRO A 405 -60.20 -46.73 41.60
C PRO A 405 -60.29 -48.22 41.86
N ALA A 406 -60.07 -48.63 43.11
CA ALA A 406 -60.19 -50.05 43.56
C ALA A 406 -61.49 -50.61 43.08
N GLN A 407 -61.48 -51.69 42.26
CA GLN A 407 -62.62 -52.43 41.88
C GLN A 407 -63.24 -53.01 43.15
N GLU A 408 -64.46 -52.59 43.53
CA GLU A 408 -65.28 -53.26 44.54
C GLU A 408 -65.48 -54.70 44.14
N GLU A 409 -64.95 -55.67 44.85
CA GLU A 409 -65.28 -57.08 44.71
C GLU A 409 -66.83 -57.28 44.96
N PRO A 410 -67.51 -57.96 44.12
CA PRO A 410 -68.95 -58.27 44.37
C PRO A 410 -69.11 -59.17 45.57
N GLU A 411 -69.77 -58.67 46.64
CA GLU A 411 -70.23 -59.54 47.76
C GLU A 411 -70.97 -60.72 47.28
N GLU A 412 -70.44 -61.99 47.47
CA GLU A 412 -71.16 -63.20 47.37
C GLU A 412 -72.27 -63.27 48.44
N SER A 413 -73.54 -63.10 48.06
CA SER A 413 -74.67 -63.41 48.89
C SER A 413 -74.95 -64.92 48.93
N ASN A 414 -74.84 -65.45 50.13
CA ASN A 414 -75.29 -66.81 50.51
C ASN A 414 -76.78 -66.87 50.71
#